data_e08f415e13696fb4bc4560d07c9c40da
#
_entry.id   e08f415e13696fb4bc4560d07c9c40da
#
_cell.length_a   1.000
_cell.length_b   1.000
_cell.length_c   1.000
_cell.angle_alpha   90.00
_cell.angle_beta   90.00
_cell.angle_gamma   90.00
#
_symmetry.space_group_name_H-M   'P 1'
#
loop_
_entity.id
_entity.type
_entity.pdbx_description
1 polymer ?
#
loop_
_entity_poly.entity_id
_entity_poly.type
_entity_poly.pdbx_seq_one_letter_code
_entity_poly.pdbx_strand_id
1 'polypeptide(L)'
;MDKAGFLSFYKGIHRPSARLISLAPPERLAWKPGDVKVMTLGQLLKHLATCPAHLATAARDAFPPAAEFSRANDEAVQQSATPAEAGPVLESNYAAAVKAIEGLREEDFQGKQIAVPWGPPTVMYRALMDMAMHQNNHKMQLFMYLKILGLPVNTMTLYAGK
;
A
#
# COMPACT_ATOMS: atom_id res chain seq x y z
N MET A 1 18.35 8.46 -4.77
CA MET A 1 17.08 9.06 -5.26
C MET A 1 16.72 10.15 -4.30
N ASP A 2 16.45 11.35 -4.77
CA ASP A 2 15.95 12.45 -3.96
C ASP A 2 14.45 12.31 -3.65
N LYS A 3 13.92 13.18 -2.81
CA LYS A 3 12.51 13.17 -2.38
C LYS A 3 11.54 13.32 -3.57
N ALA A 4 11.86 14.17 -4.54
CA ALA A 4 11.03 14.38 -5.73
C ALA A 4 10.97 13.11 -6.61
N GLY A 5 12.11 12.46 -6.82
CA GLY A 5 12.20 11.19 -7.53
C GLY A 5 11.43 10.07 -6.82
N PHE A 6 11.50 10.01 -5.49
CA PHE A 6 10.71 9.05 -4.71
C PHE A 6 9.19 9.29 -4.87
N LEU A 7 8.74 10.53 -4.77
CA LEU A 7 7.32 10.86 -4.96
C LEU A 7 6.82 10.51 -6.38
N SER A 8 7.65 10.75 -7.40
CA SER A 8 7.34 10.33 -8.78
C SER A 8 7.24 8.81 -8.90
N PHE A 9 8.18 8.07 -8.33
CA PHE A 9 8.15 6.60 -8.28
C PHE A 9 6.90 6.09 -7.54
N TYR A 10 6.60 6.64 -6.37
CA TYR A 10 5.45 6.25 -5.56
C TYR A 10 4.11 6.52 -6.26
N LYS A 11 3.99 7.64 -7.00
CA LYS A 11 2.84 7.91 -7.87
C LYS A 11 2.63 6.82 -8.93
N GLY A 12 3.73 6.25 -9.45
CA GLY A 12 3.69 5.12 -10.39
C GLY A 12 3.16 3.81 -9.78
N ILE A 13 3.21 3.65 -8.46
CA ILE A 13 2.59 2.54 -7.73
C ILE A 13 1.11 2.86 -7.44
N HIS A 14 0.83 4.08 -6.97
CA HIS A 14 -0.50 4.50 -6.55
C HIS A 14 -1.55 4.45 -7.66
N ARG A 15 -1.28 5.07 -8.82
CA ARG A 15 -2.23 5.14 -9.94
C ARG A 15 -2.73 3.75 -10.40
N PRO A 16 -1.87 2.77 -10.69
CA PRO A 16 -2.33 1.42 -11.00
C PRO A 16 -3.08 0.74 -9.85
N SER A 17 -2.70 1.00 -8.59
CA SER A 17 -3.43 0.46 -7.42
C SER A 17 -4.87 0.96 -7.40
N ALA A 18 -5.10 2.26 -7.59
CA ALA A 18 -6.43 2.87 -7.66
C ALA A 18 -7.26 2.27 -8.81
N ARG A 19 -6.64 2.11 -10.00
CA ARG A 19 -7.31 1.50 -11.14
C ARG A 19 -7.70 0.06 -10.88
N LEU A 20 -6.80 -0.76 -10.33
CA LEU A 20 -7.09 -2.17 -10.03
C LEU A 20 -8.20 -2.31 -8.97
N ILE A 21 -8.22 -1.46 -7.94
CA ILE A 21 -9.32 -1.42 -6.96
C ILE A 21 -10.64 -1.15 -7.67
N SER A 22 -10.70 -0.16 -8.58
CA SER A 22 -11.93 0.20 -9.28
C SER A 22 -12.48 -0.89 -10.21
N LEU A 23 -11.63 -1.84 -10.62
CA LEU A 23 -12.00 -2.96 -11.48
C LEU A 23 -12.42 -4.22 -10.70
N ALA A 24 -12.23 -4.24 -9.38
CA ALA A 24 -12.54 -5.40 -8.58
C ALA A 24 -14.06 -5.65 -8.51
N PRO A 25 -14.53 -6.88 -8.71
CA PRO A 25 -15.96 -7.20 -8.70
C PRO A 25 -16.51 -7.22 -7.27
N PRO A 26 -17.48 -6.36 -6.93
CA PRO A 26 -17.99 -6.25 -5.56
C PRO A 26 -18.73 -7.51 -5.08
N GLU A 27 -19.22 -8.35 -5.99
CA GLU A 27 -19.88 -9.61 -5.68
C GLU A 27 -18.91 -10.76 -5.36
N ARG A 28 -17.58 -10.53 -5.47
CA ARG A 28 -16.54 -11.54 -5.28
C ARG A 28 -15.64 -11.28 -4.06
N LEU A 29 -16.06 -10.48 -3.12
CA LEU A 29 -15.20 -10.06 -1.97
C LEU A 29 -14.72 -11.22 -1.10
N ALA A 30 -15.51 -12.27 -0.96
CA ALA A 30 -15.14 -13.48 -0.22
C ALA A 30 -14.22 -14.44 -1.02
N TRP A 31 -14.01 -14.17 -2.32
CA TRP A 31 -13.21 -15.05 -3.18
C TRP A 31 -11.71 -14.96 -2.84
N LYS A 32 -11.03 -16.07 -2.94
CA LYS A 32 -9.57 -16.20 -2.89
C LYS A 32 -9.12 -17.32 -3.85
N PRO A 33 -7.86 -17.33 -4.32
CA PRO A 33 -7.38 -18.40 -5.21
C PRO A 33 -7.21 -19.71 -4.42
N GLY A 34 -8.03 -20.72 -4.73
CA GLY A 34 -7.95 -22.06 -4.14
C GLY A 34 -8.13 -22.12 -2.62
N ASP A 35 -7.73 -23.23 -2.01
CA ASP A 35 -7.81 -23.48 -0.55
C ASP A 35 -6.53 -23.10 0.20
N VAL A 36 -5.83 -22.07 -0.26
CA VAL A 36 -4.62 -21.57 0.38
C VAL A 36 -4.92 -20.49 1.42
N LYS A 37 -4.04 -20.37 2.42
CA LYS A 37 -4.15 -19.35 3.46
C LYS A 37 -3.62 -18.02 2.93
N VAL A 38 -4.48 -17.29 2.23
CA VAL A 38 -4.22 -15.94 1.69
C VAL A 38 -5.41 -15.03 1.95
N MET A 39 -5.22 -13.73 1.82
CA MET A 39 -6.31 -12.75 1.90
C MET A 39 -7.39 -13.04 0.86
N THR A 40 -8.66 -12.85 1.23
CA THR A 40 -9.77 -12.76 0.25
C THR A 40 -9.62 -11.47 -0.59
N LEU A 41 -10.36 -11.37 -1.68
CA LEU A 41 -10.37 -10.16 -2.50
C LEU A 41 -10.72 -8.91 -1.66
N GLY A 42 -11.76 -8.98 -0.84
CA GLY A 42 -12.17 -7.85 0.00
C GLY A 42 -11.13 -7.46 1.06
N GLN A 43 -10.47 -8.46 1.67
CA GLN A 43 -9.36 -8.22 2.59
C GLN A 43 -8.17 -7.55 1.88
N LEU A 44 -7.83 -8.01 0.68
CA LEU A 44 -6.77 -7.42 -0.12
C LEU A 44 -7.08 -5.98 -0.55
N LEU A 45 -8.33 -5.68 -0.92
CA LEU A 45 -8.77 -4.31 -1.22
C LEU A 45 -8.61 -3.39 0.00
N LYS A 46 -9.06 -3.84 1.18
CA LYS A 46 -8.92 -3.08 2.43
C LYS A 46 -7.45 -2.83 2.75
N HIS A 47 -6.63 -3.88 2.71
CA HIS A 47 -5.21 -3.80 3.03
C HIS A 47 -4.47 -2.87 2.06
N LEU A 48 -4.67 -3.02 0.74
CA LEU A 48 -4.05 -2.17 -0.27
C LEU A 48 -4.45 -0.69 -0.10
N ALA A 49 -5.70 -0.41 0.28
CA ALA A 49 -6.19 0.95 0.54
C ALA A 49 -5.54 1.60 1.77
N THR A 50 -5.09 0.80 2.75
CA THR A 50 -4.45 1.31 3.97
C THR A 50 -2.93 1.37 3.89
N CYS A 51 -2.28 0.71 2.92
CA CYS A 51 -0.82 0.74 2.74
C CYS A 51 -0.21 2.16 2.75
N PRO A 52 -0.78 3.19 2.08
CA PRO A 52 -0.19 4.52 2.10
C PRO A 52 -0.15 5.17 3.49
N ALA A 53 -1.01 4.77 4.43
CA ALA A 53 -0.97 5.27 5.80
C ALA A 53 0.36 4.94 6.50
N HIS A 54 0.96 3.79 6.18
CA HIS A 54 2.26 3.40 6.72
C HIS A 54 3.41 4.30 6.22
N LEU A 55 3.32 4.81 4.96
CA LEU A 55 4.28 5.79 4.47
C LEU A 55 4.15 7.12 5.24
N ALA A 56 2.92 7.57 5.51
CA ALA A 56 2.70 8.76 6.32
C ALA A 56 3.21 8.56 7.76
N THR A 57 3.06 7.37 8.32
CA THR A 57 3.58 7.01 9.64
C THR A 57 5.11 7.01 9.66
N ALA A 58 5.76 6.40 8.66
CA ALA A 58 7.21 6.43 8.49
C ALA A 58 7.74 7.87 8.37
N ALA A 59 7.14 8.69 7.50
CA ALA A 59 7.56 10.07 7.29
C ALA A 59 7.44 10.94 8.56
N ARG A 60 6.56 10.59 9.49
CA ARG A 60 6.40 11.27 10.79
C ARG A 60 7.27 10.68 11.89
N ASP A 61 8.01 9.60 11.62
CA ASP A 61 8.75 8.81 12.63
C ASP A 61 7.84 8.38 13.79
N ALA A 62 6.67 7.84 13.46
CA ALA A 62 5.56 7.60 14.39
C ALA A 62 5.09 6.14 14.43
N PHE A 63 5.95 5.18 14.07
CA PHE A 63 5.59 3.77 14.22
C PHE A 63 5.46 3.41 15.70
N PRO A 64 4.41 2.65 16.06
CA PRO A 64 4.29 2.10 17.41
C PRO A 64 5.34 0.99 17.64
N PRO A 65 5.53 0.55 18.91
CA PRO A 65 6.35 -0.63 19.20
C PRO A 65 5.96 -1.85 18.39
N ALA A 66 6.92 -2.72 18.05
CA ALA A 66 6.73 -3.86 17.15
C ALA A 66 5.54 -4.77 17.53
N ALA A 67 5.36 -5.07 18.83
CA ALA A 67 4.25 -5.92 19.30
C ALA A 67 2.87 -5.27 19.06
N GLU A 68 2.76 -3.95 19.25
CA GLU A 68 1.53 -3.21 19.00
C GLU A 68 1.25 -3.11 17.50
N PHE A 69 2.27 -2.83 16.70
CA PHE A 69 2.16 -2.81 15.25
C PHE A 69 1.69 -4.17 14.69
N SER A 70 2.30 -5.28 15.16
CA SER A 70 1.92 -6.62 14.72
C SER A 70 0.46 -6.93 15.05
N ARG A 71 0.02 -6.67 16.28
CA ARG A 71 -1.37 -6.90 16.67
C ARG A 71 -2.35 -6.08 15.84
N ALA A 72 -2.08 -4.77 15.66
CA ALA A 72 -2.94 -3.92 14.85
C ALA A 72 -3.00 -4.37 13.38
N ASN A 73 -1.87 -4.83 12.82
CA ASN A 73 -1.82 -5.38 11.48
C ASN A 73 -2.61 -6.70 11.37
N ASP A 74 -2.48 -7.61 12.33
CA ASP A 74 -3.21 -8.89 12.36
C ASP A 74 -4.73 -8.67 12.43
N GLU A 75 -5.19 -7.66 13.17
CA GLU A 75 -6.59 -7.24 13.20
C GLU A 75 -7.03 -6.60 11.88
N ALA A 76 -6.20 -5.74 11.30
CA ALA A 76 -6.50 -5.01 10.06
C ALA A 76 -6.63 -5.95 8.86
N VAL A 77 -5.80 -7.00 8.74
CA VAL A 77 -5.85 -7.94 7.62
C VAL A 77 -7.08 -8.86 7.63
N GLN A 78 -7.84 -8.90 8.74
CA GLN A 78 -9.12 -9.60 8.80
C GLN A 78 -10.29 -8.76 8.25
N GLN A 79 -10.10 -7.46 8.11
CA GLN A 79 -11.14 -6.56 7.62
C GLN A 79 -11.24 -6.61 6.10
N SER A 80 -12.46 -6.49 5.59
CA SER A 80 -12.74 -6.41 4.15
C SER A 80 -13.30 -5.03 3.78
N ALA A 81 -13.14 -4.67 2.51
CA ALA A 81 -13.77 -3.49 1.93
C ALA A 81 -14.28 -3.79 0.52
N THR A 82 -15.34 -3.10 0.12
CA THR A 82 -15.77 -3.02 -1.27
C THR A 82 -14.86 -2.09 -2.08
N PRO A 83 -14.86 -2.14 -3.41
CA PRO A 83 -14.15 -1.16 -4.24
C PRO A 83 -14.58 0.29 -3.96
N ALA A 84 -15.88 0.51 -3.70
CA ALA A 84 -16.43 1.83 -3.39
C ALA A 84 -15.92 2.41 -2.06
N GLU A 85 -15.64 1.55 -1.08
CA GLU A 85 -15.04 1.95 0.20
C GLU A 85 -13.52 2.08 0.11
N ALA A 86 -12.85 1.14 -0.56
CA ALA A 86 -11.39 1.09 -0.65
C ALA A 86 -10.81 2.26 -1.47
N GLY A 87 -11.45 2.66 -2.57
CA GLY A 87 -10.98 3.74 -3.44
C GLY A 87 -10.76 5.06 -2.70
N PRO A 88 -11.79 5.65 -2.07
CA PRO A 88 -11.65 6.90 -1.31
C PRO A 88 -10.63 6.80 -0.16
N VAL A 89 -10.52 5.65 0.51
CA VAL A 89 -9.54 5.41 1.58
C VAL A 89 -8.12 5.42 1.02
N LEU A 90 -7.89 4.77 -0.12
CA LEU A 90 -6.59 4.79 -0.81
C LEU A 90 -6.18 6.23 -1.16
N GLU A 91 -7.07 7.01 -1.77
CA GLU A 91 -6.79 8.39 -2.17
C GLU A 91 -6.47 9.30 -0.97
N SER A 92 -7.26 9.20 0.09
CA SER A 92 -7.05 9.98 1.32
C SER A 92 -5.70 9.64 1.97
N ASN A 93 -5.38 8.36 2.11
CA ASN A 93 -4.12 7.91 2.69
C ASN A 93 -2.92 8.28 1.81
N TYR A 94 -3.06 8.19 0.48
CA TYR A 94 -2.03 8.64 -0.46
C TYR A 94 -1.75 10.13 -0.32
N ALA A 95 -2.78 10.97 -0.30
CA ALA A 95 -2.63 12.41 -0.11
C ALA A 95 -1.93 12.74 1.23
N ALA A 96 -2.30 12.04 2.30
CA ALA A 96 -1.66 12.19 3.61
C ALA A 96 -0.18 11.77 3.59
N ALA A 97 0.17 10.67 2.88
CA ALA A 97 1.54 10.21 2.72
C ALA A 97 2.38 11.22 1.91
N VAL A 98 1.87 11.69 0.78
CA VAL A 98 2.53 12.70 -0.06
C VAL A 98 2.80 13.96 0.75
N LYS A 99 1.78 14.51 1.43
CA LYS A 99 1.93 15.70 2.29
C LYS A 99 2.98 15.52 3.38
N ALA A 100 3.01 14.37 4.05
CA ALA A 100 3.98 14.08 5.09
C ALA A 100 5.41 14.02 4.52
N ILE A 101 5.60 13.38 3.36
CA ILE A 101 6.91 13.26 2.71
C ILE A 101 7.37 14.62 2.15
N GLU A 102 6.48 15.40 1.53
CA GLU A 102 6.80 16.76 1.04
C GLU A 102 7.29 17.67 2.16
N GLY A 103 6.74 17.53 3.36
CA GLY A 103 7.12 18.29 4.55
C GLY A 103 8.49 17.93 5.13
N LEU A 104 9.12 16.81 4.71
CA LEU A 104 10.46 16.47 5.18
C LEU A 104 11.52 17.39 4.56
N ARG A 105 12.54 17.73 5.35
CA ARG A 105 13.79 18.28 4.79
C ARG A 105 14.50 17.18 3.99
N GLU A 106 15.22 17.55 2.93
CA GLU A 106 15.92 16.55 2.10
C GLU A 106 16.95 15.75 2.91
N GLU A 107 17.64 16.42 3.82
CA GLU A 107 18.62 15.78 4.72
C GLU A 107 17.98 14.75 5.66
N ASP A 108 16.76 15.02 6.17
CA ASP A 108 16.02 14.07 7.01
C ASP A 108 15.53 12.88 6.17
N PHE A 109 15.01 13.14 4.98
CA PHE A 109 14.61 12.09 4.04
C PHE A 109 15.77 11.14 3.72
N GLN A 110 16.98 11.67 3.48
CA GLN A 110 18.14 10.88 3.08
C GLN A 110 18.87 10.21 4.25
N GLY A 111 18.90 10.81 5.45
CA GLY A 111 19.81 10.38 6.50
C GLY A 111 19.23 10.18 7.89
N LYS A 112 18.01 10.66 8.18
CA LYS A 112 17.41 10.50 9.52
C LYS A 112 17.17 9.03 9.81
N GLN A 113 17.69 8.54 10.95
CA GLN A 113 17.39 7.22 11.48
C GLN A 113 16.02 7.23 12.16
N ILE A 114 15.20 6.25 11.86
CA ILE A 114 13.88 6.03 12.47
C ILE A 114 13.74 4.60 12.98
N ALA A 115 12.95 4.42 14.03
CA ALA A 115 12.55 3.10 14.49
C ALA A 115 11.51 2.51 13.52
N VAL A 116 11.66 1.22 13.19
CA VAL A 116 10.70 0.47 12.37
C VAL A 116 10.29 -0.81 13.11
N PRO A 117 9.01 -1.22 13.04
CA PRO A 117 8.54 -2.37 13.81
C PRO A 117 8.98 -3.74 13.26
N TRP A 118 9.57 -3.79 12.06
CA TRP A 118 9.98 -5.04 11.40
C TRP A 118 11.49 -5.30 11.43
N GLY A 119 12.27 -4.48 12.12
CA GLY A 119 13.74 -4.66 12.18
C GLY A 119 14.46 -3.62 13.02
N PRO A 120 15.79 -3.55 12.90
CA PRO A 120 16.58 -2.51 13.55
C PRO A 120 16.24 -1.13 12.96
N PRO A 121 16.56 -0.02 13.68
CA PRO A 121 16.44 1.32 13.15
C PRO A 121 17.09 1.44 11.78
N THR A 122 16.44 2.15 10.86
CA THR A 122 16.90 2.32 9.49
C THR A 122 16.75 3.77 9.03
N VAL A 123 17.43 4.16 7.96
CA VAL A 123 17.25 5.50 7.40
C VAL A 123 15.83 5.68 6.84
N MET A 124 15.27 6.89 7.01
CA MET A 124 13.89 7.19 6.61
C MET A 124 13.61 6.84 5.15
N TYR A 125 14.49 7.20 4.22
CA TYR A 125 14.37 6.82 2.81
C TYR A 125 14.12 5.32 2.62
N ARG A 126 14.87 4.48 3.35
CA ARG A 126 14.72 3.01 3.26
C ARG A 126 13.37 2.55 3.79
N ALA A 127 12.95 3.04 4.94
CA ALA A 127 11.64 2.70 5.49
C ALA A 127 10.50 3.10 4.54
N LEU A 128 10.57 4.28 3.92
CA LEU A 128 9.60 4.72 2.92
C LEU A 128 9.61 3.82 1.68
N MET A 129 10.80 3.41 1.21
CA MET A 129 10.93 2.50 0.08
C MET A 129 10.35 1.12 0.40
N ASP A 130 10.62 0.57 1.60
CA ASP A 130 10.08 -0.72 2.03
C ASP A 130 8.55 -0.70 2.04
N MET A 131 7.93 0.38 2.52
CA MET A 131 6.47 0.53 2.52
C MET A 131 5.89 0.76 1.12
N ALA A 132 6.57 1.49 0.24
CA ALA A 132 6.15 1.64 -1.15
C ALA A 132 6.21 0.31 -1.90
N MET A 133 7.26 -0.49 -1.67
CA MET A 133 7.38 -1.83 -2.25
C MET A 133 6.37 -2.80 -1.65
N HIS A 134 6.03 -2.70 -0.37
CA HIS A 134 4.94 -3.47 0.23
C HIS A 134 3.60 -3.22 -0.50
N GLN A 135 3.25 -1.95 -0.72
CA GLN A 135 2.06 -1.60 -1.52
C GLN A 135 2.15 -2.15 -2.95
N ASN A 136 3.33 -2.05 -3.59
CA ASN A 136 3.54 -2.58 -4.94
C ASN A 136 3.32 -4.10 -5.02
N ASN A 137 3.74 -4.85 -3.99
CA ASN A 137 3.52 -6.30 -3.90
C ASN A 137 2.02 -6.63 -3.82
N HIS A 138 1.25 -5.90 -3.01
CA HIS A 138 -0.20 -6.10 -2.93
C HIS A 138 -0.94 -5.62 -4.18
N LYS A 139 -0.46 -4.58 -4.86
CA LYS A 139 -0.94 -4.19 -6.19
C LYS A 139 -0.77 -5.34 -7.19
N MET A 140 0.40 -5.99 -7.21
CA MET A 140 0.65 -7.14 -8.07
C MET A 140 -0.25 -8.33 -7.70
N GLN A 141 -0.43 -8.59 -6.41
CA GLN A 141 -1.33 -9.64 -5.92
C GLN A 141 -2.77 -9.37 -6.40
N LEU A 142 -3.28 -8.15 -6.28
CA LEU A 142 -4.60 -7.77 -6.77
C LEU A 142 -4.71 -7.96 -8.28
N PHE A 143 -3.71 -7.54 -9.05
CA PHE A 143 -3.67 -7.77 -10.49
C PHE A 143 -3.80 -9.26 -10.85
N MET A 144 -3.07 -10.13 -10.15
CA MET A 144 -3.17 -11.58 -10.36
C MET A 144 -4.55 -12.13 -9.97
N TYR A 145 -5.15 -11.65 -8.88
CA TYR A 145 -6.51 -12.04 -8.50
C TYR A 145 -7.52 -11.70 -9.59
N LEU A 146 -7.47 -10.47 -10.12
CA LEU A 146 -8.37 -10.03 -11.19
C LEU A 146 -8.16 -10.85 -12.48
N LYS A 147 -6.92 -11.20 -12.82
CA LYS A 147 -6.63 -12.08 -13.95
C LYS A 147 -7.22 -13.49 -13.77
N ILE A 148 -7.08 -14.10 -12.60
CA ILE A 148 -7.63 -15.43 -12.30
C ILE A 148 -9.16 -15.39 -12.34
N LEU A 149 -9.77 -14.29 -11.94
CA LEU A 149 -11.21 -14.07 -12.03
C LEU A 149 -11.70 -13.79 -13.47
N GLY A 150 -10.80 -13.74 -14.46
CA GLY A 150 -11.12 -13.54 -15.88
C GLY A 150 -11.36 -12.09 -16.29
N LEU A 151 -10.99 -11.09 -15.45
CA LEU A 151 -11.16 -9.70 -15.82
C LEU A 151 -10.10 -9.28 -16.88
N PRO A 152 -10.44 -8.31 -17.77
CA PRO A 152 -9.59 -7.89 -18.87
C PRO A 152 -8.48 -6.93 -18.42
N VAL A 153 -7.72 -7.31 -17.39
CA VAL A 153 -6.56 -6.56 -16.92
C VAL A 153 -5.29 -6.99 -17.66
N ASN A 154 -4.42 -6.05 -17.97
CA ASN A 154 -3.21 -6.26 -18.76
C ASN A 154 -2.02 -5.42 -18.26
N THR A 155 -0.92 -5.43 -18.99
CA THR A 155 0.30 -4.69 -18.65
C THR A 155 0.04 -3.17 -18.51
N MET A 156 -0.84 -2.59 -19.33
CA MET A 156 -1.18 -1.15 -19.21
C MET A 156 -1.96 -0.86 -17.92
N THR A 157 -2.86 -1.78 -17.52
CA THR A 157 -3.57 -1.66 -16.24
C THR A 157 -2.59 -1.75 -15.07
N LEU A 158 -1.62 -2.68 -15.13
CA LEU A 158 -0.65 -2.93 -14.05
C LEU A 158 0.36 -1.80 -13.85
N TYR A 159 0.85 -1.20 -14.94
CA TYR A 159 1.95 -0.23 -14.87
C TYR A 159 1.53 1.21 -15.15
N ALA A 160 0.50 1.42 -15.95
CA ALA A 160 0.04 2.77 -16.31
C ALA A 160 -1.31 3.17 -15.69
N GLY A 161 -2.03 2.23 -15.08
CA GLY A 161 -3.37 2.47 -14.53
C GLY A 161 -4.41 2.81 -15.62
N LYS A 162 -4.29 2.20 -16.81
CA LYS A 162 -5.18 2.42 -17.96
C LYS A 162 -6.02 1.19 -18.28
#